data_edb1ff988943d27457a7a3b2af31f4d6
#
_entry.id   edb1ff988943d27457a7a3b2af31f4d6
#
_cell.length_a   1.000
_cell.length_b   1.000
_cell.length_c   1.000
_cell.angle_alpha   90.00
_cell.angle_beta   90.00
_cell.angle_gamma   90.00
#
_symmetry.space_group_name_H-M   'P 1'
#
loop_
_entity.id
_entity.type
_entity.pdbx_description
1 polymer ?
#
loop_
_entity_poly.entity_id
_entity_poly.type
_entity_poly.pdbx_seq_one_letter_code
_entity_poly.pdbx_strand_id
1 'polypeptide(L)'
;MTKKYSLDKIRRSRNEFEALLRIYGISNLTLCKIIGVNYATSAKFIKEPTDIRFIHAHRLADFIGLSVQDVVDTIVYDLKKL
;
A
#
# COMPACT_ATOMS: atom_id res chain seq x y z
N MET A 1 -10.49 -5.84 20.60
CA MET A 1 -10.26 -5.71 19.14
C MET A 1 -9.16 -6.64 18.69
N THR A 2 -9.39 -7.34 17.62
CA THR A 2 -8.39 -8.22 17.07
C THR A 2 -7.46 -7.44 16.16
N LYS A 3 -6.18 -7.58 16.38
CA LYS A 3 -5.22 -6.95 15.50
C LYS A 3 -5.09 -7.73 14.22
N LYS A 4 -5.09 -7.03 13.10
CA LYS A 4 -4.94 -7.61 11.79
C LYS A 4 -3.51 -7.50 11.27
N TYR A 5 -2.62 -6.93 12.06
CA TYR A 5 -1.24 -6.69 11.67
C TYR A 5 -0.31 -6.97 12.83
N SER A 6 0.95 -7.21 12.50
CA SER A 6 2.02 -7.42 13.45
C SER A 6 2.96 -6.23 13.40
N LEU A 7 3.35 -5.71 14.57
CA LEU A 7 4.33 -4.62 14.61
C LEU A 7 5.65 -5.04 13.97
N ASP A 8 6.05 -6.30 14.15
CA ASP A 8 7.28 -6.80 13.55
C ASP A 8 7.19 -6.77 12.03
N LYS A 9 6.06 -7.18 11.47
CA LYS A 9 5.87 -7.14 10.02
C LYS A 9 5.89 -5.71 9.50
N ILE A 10 5.29 -4.77 10.23
CA ILE A 10 5.29 -3.38 9.86
C ILE A 10 6.72 -2.84 9.84
N ARG A 11 7.52 -3.17 10.87
CA ARG A 11 8.92 -2.73 10.95
C ARG A 11 9.79 -3.31 9.86
N ARG A 12 9.43 -4.49 9.36
CA ARG A 12 10.17 -5.17 8.28
C ARG A 12 9.71 -4.75 6.91
N SER A 13 8.75 -3.83 6.83
CA SER A 13 8.26 -3.37 5.54
C SER A 13 9.38 -2.69 4.76
N ARG A 14 9.41 -2.97 3.45
CA ARG A 14 10.45 -2.44 2.57
C ARG A 14 10.30 -0.93 2.35
N ASN A 15 9.08 -0.42 2.47
CA ASN A 15 8.77 0.98 2.25
C ASN A 15 7.51 1.35 3.02
N GLU A 16 7.21 2.65 3.05
CA GLU A 16 6.04 3.15 3.78
C GLU A 16 4.73 2.67 3.20
N PHE A 17 4.66 2.48 1.89
CA PHE A 17 3.45 1.97 1.25
C PHE A 17 3.15 0.55 1.72
N GLU A 18 4.16 -0.30 1.77
CA GLU A 18 3.98 -1.66 2.28
C GLU A 18 3.57 -1.65 3.75
N ALA A 19 4.15 -0.75 4.54
CA ALA A 19 3.76 -0.59 5.94
C ALA A 19 2.29 -0.21 6.06
N LEU A 20 1.83 0.69 5.21
CA LEU A 20 0.42 1.09 5.19
C LEU A 20 -0.47 -0.12 4.93
N LEU A 21 -0.13 -0.93 3.92
CA LEU A 21 -0.92 -2.13 3.60
C LEU A 21 -0.96 -3.08 4.79
N ARG A 22 0.16 -3.28 5.46
CA ARG A 22 0.24 -4.18 6.61
C ARG A 22 -0.57 -3.68 7.79
N ILE A 23 -0.60 -2.37 8.00
CA ILE A 23 -1.40 -1.78 9.06
C ILE A 23 -2.89 -2.10 8.84
N TYR A 24 -3.35 -2.08 7.61
CA TYR A 24 -4.75 -2.36 7.29
C TYR A 24 -5.02 -3.82 6.96
N GLY A 25 -4.01 -4.69 7.10
CA GLY A 25 -4.18 -6.11 6.87
C GLY A 25 -4.43 -6.47 5.42
N ILE A 26 -3.89 -5.70 4.49
CA ILE A 26 -4.08 -5.90 3.06
C ILE A 26 -2.92 -6.70 2.49
N SER A 27 -3.22 -7.94 2.07
CA SER A 27 -2.22 -8.78 1.41
C SER A 27 -2.09 -8.36 -0.06
N ASN A 28 -1.06 -8.91 -0.73
CA ASN A 28 -0.90 -8.67 -2.15
C ASN A 28 -2.11 -9.15 -2.96
N LEU A 29 -2.66 -10.30 -2.60
CA LEU A 29 -3.85 -10.82 -3.30
C LEU A 29 -5.05 -9.88 -3.13
N THR A 30 -5.24 -9.37 -1.92
CA THR A 30 -6.32 -8.42 -1.67
C THR A 30 -6.08 -7.11 -2.41
N LEU A 31 -4.85 -6.63 -2.41
CA LEU A 31 -4.51 -5.40 -3.11
C LEU A 31 -4.82 -5.48 -4.60
N CYS A 32 -4.43 -6.57 -5.26
CA CYS A 32 -4.67 -6.69 -6.70
C CYS A 32 -6.16 -6.66 -7.02
N LYS A 33 -6.99 -7.18 -6.14
CA LYS A 33 -8.45 -7.11 -6.33
C LYS A 33 -9.00 -5.71 -6.11
N ILE A 34 -8.48 -5.00 -5.11
CA ILE A 34 -8.92 -3.64 -4.81
C ILE A 34 -8.62 -2.70 -5.97
N ILE A 35 -7.41 -2.75 -6.49
CA ILE A 35 -6.99 -1.80 -7.52
C ILE A 35 -7.21 -2.29 -8.94
N GLY A 36 -7.64 -3.55 -9.10
CA GLY A 36 -8.02 -4.06 -10.41
C GLY A 36 -6.86 -4.41 -11.33
N VAL A 37 -5.77 -4.95 -10.77
CA VAL A 37 -4.62 -5.40 -11.56
C VAL A 37 -4.37 -6.87 -11.26
N ASN A 38 -3.47 -7.51 -12.02
CA ASN A 38 -3.11 -8.89 -11.73
C ASN A 38 -2.14 -8.95 -10.55
N TYR A 39 -1.94 -10.17 -10.04
CA TYR A 39 -1.11 -10.40 -8.86
C TYR A 39 0.33 -9.92 -9.06
N ALA A 40 0.91 -10.20 -10.22
CA ALA A 40 2.29 -9.81 -10.51
C ALA A 40 2.44 -8.29 -10.52
N THR A 41 1.48 -7.58 -11.08
CA THR A 41 1.51 -6.13 -11.14
C THR A 41 1.38 -5.53 -9.74
N SER A 42 0.48 -6.07 -8.90
CA SER A 42 0.34 -5.54 -7.55
C SER A 42 1.60 -5.83 -6.72
N ALA A 43 2.23 -6.98 -6.91
CA ALA A 43 3.50 -7.29 -6.24
C ALA A 43 4.58 -6.28 -6.62
N LYS A 44 4.63 -5.90 -7.89
CA LYS A 44 5.56 -4.88 -8.36
C LYS A 44 5.29 -3.53 -7.72
N PHE A 45 4.02 -3.16 -7.58
CA PHE A 45 3.65 -1.89 -6.95
C PHE A 45 4.07 -1.85 -5.48
N ILE A 46 3.98 -2.97 -4.77
CA ILE A 46 4.42 -3.02 -3.38
C ILE A 46 5.92 -2.82 -3.29
N LYS A 47 6.66 -3.40 -4.24
CA LYS A 47 8.12 -3.26 -4.28
C LYS A 47 8.53 -1.87 -4.73
N GLU A 48 7.85 -1.32 -5.72
CA GLU A 48 8.15 -0.02 -6.31
C GLU A 48 6.87 0.83 -6.40
N PRO A 49 6.44 1.42 -5.27
CA PRO A 49 5.17 2.16 -5.23
C PRO A 49 5.11 3.36 -6.17
N THR A 50 6.26 3.88 -6.58
CA THR A 50 6.29 5.02 -7.50
C THR A 50 5.72 4.68 -8.87
N ASP A 51 5.54 3.40 -9.18
CA ASP A 51 4.92 2.97 -10.44
C ASP A 51 3.39 3.00 -10.36
N ILE A 52 2.82 3.22 -9.18
CA ILE A 52 1.38 3.23 -8.99
C ILE A 52 0.77 4.46 -9.67
N ARG A 53 -0.30 4.22 -10.43
CA ARG A 53 -1.04 5.31 -11.06
C ARG A 53 -2.02 5.93 -10.07
N PHE A 54 -2.40 7.17 -10.32
CA PHE A 54 -3.35 7.88 -9.47
C PHE A 54 -4.64 7.10 -9.26
N ILE A 55 -5.17 6.47 -10.31
CA ILE A 55 -6.43 5.72 -10.20
C ILE A 55 -6.29 4.55 -9.21
N HIS A 56 -5.12 3.91 -9.17
CA HIS A 56 -4.88 2.82 -8.24
C HIS A 56 -4.82 3.33 -6.80
N ALA A 57 -4.13 4.44 -6.58
CA ALA A 57 -4.06 5.06 -5.26
C ALA A 57 -5.45 5.48 -4.80
N HIS A 58 -6.26 6.03 -5.70
CA HIS A 58 -7.62 6.44 -5.40
C HIS A 58 -8.48 5.24 -4.96
N ARG A 59 -8.41 4.13 -5.70
CA ARG A 59 -9.17 2.94 -5.36
C ARG A 59 -8.79 2.37 -4.01
N LEU A 60 -7.49 2.35 -3.72
CA LEU A 60 -7.01 1.87 -2.43
C LEU A 60 -7.46 2.79 -1.31
N ALA A 61 -7.31 4.09 -1.47
CA ALA A 61 -7.73 5.06 -0.47
C ALA A 61 -9.21 4.94 -0.17
N ASP A 62 -10.03 4.80 -1.21
CA ASP A 62 -11.46 4.64 -1.08
C ASP A 62 -11.82 3.36 -0.29
N PHE A 63 -11.11 2.28 -0.58
CA PHE A 63 -11.35 1.01 0.10
C PHE A 63 -11.06 1.10 1.61
N ILE A 64 -9.95 1.73 1.99
CA ILE A 64 -9.56 1.81 3.40
C ILE A 64 -10.12 3.02 4.13
N GLY A 65 -10.79 3.91 3.41
CA GLY A 65 -11.41 5.09 4.03
C GLY A 65 -10.46 6.24 4.30
N LEU A 66 -9.37 6.31 3.53
CA LEU A 66 -8.42 7.42 3.61
C LEU A 66 -8.58 8.34 2.41
N SER A 67 -7.96 9.51 2.48
CA SER A 67 -7.88 10.37 1.31
C SER A 67 -6.81 9.85 0.35
N VAL A 68 -6.93 10.21 -0.91
CA VAL A 68 -5.89 9.87 -1.89
C VAL A 68 -4.54 10.45 -1.46
N GLN A 69 -4.56 11.65 -0.88
CA GLN A 69 -3.34 12.30 -0.42
C GLN A 69 -2.63 11.48 0.66
N ASP A 70 -3.39 10.84 1.56
CA ASP A 70 -2.78 9.99 2.59
C ASP A 70 -2.02 8.82 1.97
N VAL A 71 -2.58 8.21 0.92
CA VAL A 71 -1.92 7.11 0.24
C VAL A 71 -0.70 7.62 -0.53
N VAL A 72 -0.84 8.73 -1.23
CA VAL A 72 0.26 9.34 -1.99
C VAL A 72 1.40 9.72 -1.07
N ASP A 73 1.09 10.22 0.12
CA ASP A 73 2.12 10.62 1.09
C ASP A 73 3.04 9.46 1.48
N THR A 74 2.51 8.24 1.56
CA THR A 74 3.35 7.08 1.88
C THR A 74 4.34 6.80 0.75
N ILE A 75 3.93 7.04 -0.48
CA ILE A 75 4.79 6.83 -1.65
C ILE A 75 5.86 7.92 -1.71
N VAL A 76 5.45 9.17 -1.52
CA VAL A 76 6.35 10.33 -1.55
C VAL A 76 7.35 10.29 -0.40
N TYR A 77 6.94 9.76 0.75
CA TYR A 77 7.81 9.68 1.92
C TYR A 77 9.12 8.96 1.59
N ASP A 78 9.03 7.84 0.90
CA ASP A 78 10.23 7.08 0.55
C ASP A 78 11.09 7.81 -0.47
N LEU A 79 10.49 8.57 -1.37
CA LEU A 79 11.24 9.38 -2.32
C LEU A 79 12.06 10.45 -1.63
N LYS A 80 11.53 11.03 -0.56
CA LYS A 80 12.22 12.09 0.16
C LYS A 80 13.45 11.60 0.92
N LYS A 81 13.56 10.30 1.13
CA LYS A 81 14.73 9.71 1.79
C LYS A 81 15.92 9.55 0.86
N LEU A 82 15.66 9.61 -0.42
CA LEU A 82 16.73 9.48 -1.43
C LEU A 82 17.48 10.80 -1.60
#